data_b84e3458668c51ed0fde7d016e89622b
#
_entry.id   b84e3458668c51ed0fde7d016e89622b
#
_cell.length_a   1.000
_cell.length_b   1.000
_cell.length_c   1.000
_cell.angle_alpha   90.00
_cell.angle_beta   90.00
_cell.angle_gamma   90.00
#
_symmetry.space_group_name_H-M   'P 1'
#
loop_
_entity.id
_entity.type
_entity.pdbx_description
1 polymer ?
#
loop_
_entity_poly.entity_id
_entity_poly.type
_entity_poly.pdbx_seq_one_letter_code
_entity_poly.pdbx_strand_id
1 'polypeptide(L)'
;ALIMRPVFEASRQAERRIIFAEGEDERVLRAANAMLEEMTDKPILIGRPEVIATRCERAGLPIRPDKDFEIINPESDHRYRDYWGSYHELMERRGVTPDIARAVMRTNSTAIAAIAVHRGDADSMICGTFGQYLWHLGYVRQILARDGLSPQGALSLMILEDGPLFVADTQFNPLPPPEQIAQTTIGAARHARRFGV
;
A
#
# COMPACT_ATOMS: atom_id res chain seq x y z
N ALA A 1 16.25 -8.11 14.72
CA ALA A 1 15.69 -9.06 15.68
C ALA A 1 15.50 -10.42 15.00
N LEU A 2 15.73 -11.53 15.70
CA LEU A 2 15.64 -12.90 15.17
C LEU A 2 14.30 -13.21 14.51
N ILE A 3 13.19 -12.64 15.03
CA ILE A 3 11.84 -12.83 14.49
C ILE A 3 11.66 -12.29 13.07
N MET A 4 12.43 -11.30 12.65
CA MET A 4 12.34 -10.72 11.29
C MET A 4 13.12 -11.54 10.26
N ARG A 5 14.00 -12.44 10.67
CA ARG A 5 14.82 -13.23 9.75
C ARG A 5 13.99 -14.08 8.78
N PRO A 6 12.99 -14.87 9.24
CA PRO A 6 12.13 -15.63 8.33
C PRO A 6 11.34 -14.73 7.37
N VAL A 7 10.96 -13.52 7.82
CA VAL A 7 10.24 -12.55 7.00
C VAL A 7 11.13 -12.04 5.85
N PHE A 8 12.37 -11.66 6.16
CA PHE A 8 13.34 -11.25 5.13
C PHE A 8 13.70 -12.39 4.17
N GLU A 9 13.86 -13.62 4.68
CA GLU A 9 14.10 -14.78 3.83
C GLU A 9 12.92 -15.06 2.90
N ALA A 10 11.69 -14.99 3.41
CA ALA A 10 10.48 -15.17 2.62
C ALA A 10 10.29 -14.02 1.59
N SER A 11 10.58 -12.77 1.96
CA SER A 11 10.44 -11.63 1.06
C SER A 11 11.43 -11.68 -0.11
N ARG A 12 12.65 -12.18 0.10
CA ARG A 12 13.64 -12.37 -0.98
C ARG A 12 13.22 -13.43 -2.01
N GLN A 13 12.35 -14.35 -1.64
CA GLN A 13 11.84 -15.42 -2.51
C GLN A 13 10.48 -15.08 -3.15
N ALA A 14 9.82 -14.07 -2.61
CA ALA A 14 8.48 -13.68 -3.06
C ALA A 14 8.59 -12.56 -4.10
N GLU A 15 8.39 -12.88 -5.36
CA GLU A 15 8.23 -11.87 -6.42
C GLU A 15 6.93 -11.09 -6.19
N ARG A 16 7.01 -9.95 -5.49
CA ARG A 16 5.86 -9.13 -5.13
C ARG A 16 6.05 -7.69 -5.60
N ARG A 17 5.05 -7.17 -6.30
CA ARG A 17 5.01 -5.79 -6.76
C ARG A 17 4.41 -4.92 -5.66
N ILE A 18 5.22 -4.07 -5.04
CA ILE A 18 4.80 -3.16 -3.98
C ILE A 18 4.70 -1.76 -4.55
N ILE A 19 3.51 -1.15 -4.44
CA ILE A 19 3.27 0.22 -4.89
C ILE A 19 3.28 1.19 -3.71
N PHE A 20 4.03 2.28 -3.85
CA PHE A 20 4.11 3.37 -2.89
C PHE A 20 3.30 4.57 -3.39
N ALA A 21 2.27 4.95 -2.64
CA ALA A 21 1.36 6.01 -3.04
C ALA A 21 2.03 7.40 -3.08
N GLU A 22 2.92 7.68 -2.13
CA GLU A 22 3.60 8.97 -2.04
C GLU A 22 5.04 8.87 -2.59
N GLY A 23 5.20 8.45 -3.85
CA GLY A 23 6.51 8.20 -4.47
C GLY A 23 7.41 9.43 -4.61
N GLU A 24 6.88 10.63 -4.45
CA GLU A 24 7.67 11.86 -4.39
C GLU A 24 8.22 12.17 -2.97
N ASP A 25 7.77 11.48 -1.91
CA ASP A 25 8.25 11.72 -0.54
C ASP A 25 9.66 11.14 -0.33
N GLU A 26 10.57 11.92 0.25
CA GLU A 26 11.96 11.48 0.46
C GLU A 26 12.05 10.22 1.34
N ARG A 27 11.16 10.06 2.32
CA ARG A 27 11.12 8.84 3.17
C ARG A 27 10.78 7.62 2.36
N VAL A 28 9.86 7.75 1.39
CA VAL A 28 9.48 6.69 0.46
C VAL A 28 10.64 6.37 -0.48
N LEU A 29 11.33 7.38 -1.02
CA LEU A 29 12.50 7.16 -1.88
C LEU A 29 13.65 6.44 -1.13
N ARG A 30 13.90 6.78 0.13
CA ARG A 30 14.84 6.07 0.99
C ARG A 30 14.41 4.62 1.27
N ALA A 31 13.11 4.40 1.50
CA ALA A 31 12.56 3.05 1.69
C ALA A 31 12.66 2.21 0.40
N ALA A 32 12.36 2.80 -0.76
CA ALA A 32 12.52 2.15 -2.04
C ALA A 32 13.98 1.78 -2.33
N ASN A 33 14.93 2.67 -2.00
CA ASN A 33 16.36 2.37 -2.11
C ASN A 33 16.76 1.18 -1.22
N ALA A 34 16.35 1.18 0.05
CA ALA A 34 16.63 0.08 0.97
C ALA A 34 16.00 -1.25 0.50
N MET A 35 14.79 -1.17 -0.07
CA MET A 35 14.12 -2.34 -0.65
C MET A 35 14.94 -2.92 -1.82
N LEU A 36 15.46 -2.08 -2.72
CA LEU A 36 16.27 -2.52 -3.85
C LEU A 36 17.63 -3.13 -3.44
N GLU A 37 18.18 -2.73 -2.30
CA GLU A 37 19.41 -3.31 -1.75
C GLU A 37 19.17 -4.73 -1.17
N GLU A 38 17.97 -5.00 -0.65
CA GLU A 38 17.67 -6.25 0.04
C GLU A 38 16.81 -7.23 -0.78
N MET A 39 16.06 -6.75 -1.77
CA MET A 39 15.08 -7.52 -2.54
C MET A 39 15.36 -7.43 -4.04
N THR A 40 14.90 -8.43 -4.77
CA THR A 40 15.01 -8.47 -6.25
C THR A 40 13.90 -7.73 -6.96
N ASP A 41 12.81 -7.43 -6.26
CA ASP A 41 11.62 -6.81 -6.83
C ASP A 41 11.78 -5.31 -7.03
N LYS A 42 11.24 -4.80 -8.14
CA LYS A 42 11.21 -3.36 -8.41
C LYS A 42 9.99 -2.74 -7.75
N PRO A 43 10.16 -1.73 -6.88
CA PRO A 43 9.04 -0.97 -6.35
C PRO A 43 8.35 -0.15 -7.46
N ILE A 44 7.06 0.12 -7.28
CA ILE A 44 6.28 1.02 -8.13
C ILE A 44 6.05 2.30 -7.34
N LEU A 45 6.42 3.45 -7.91
CA LEU A 45 6.25 4.75 -7.26
C LEU A 45 5.21 5.59 -8.00
N ILE A 46 4.25 6.17 -7.27
CA ILE A 46 3.31 7.12 -7.85
C ILE A 46 3.88 8.53 -7.71
N GLY A 47 4.06 9.22 -8.84
CA GLY A 47 4.57 10.58 -8.84
C GLY A 47 5.08 11.03 -10.21
N ARG A 48 5.56 12.26 -10.27
CA ARG A 48 6.13 12.85 -11.48
C ARG A 48 7.60 12.46 -11.61
N PRO A 49 8.02 11.89 -12.75
CA PRO A 49 9.39 11.36 -12.93
C PRO A 49 10.48 12.38 -12.63
N GLU A 50 10.30 13.61 -13.11
CA GLU A 50 11.26 14.70 -12.92
C GLU A 50 11.39 15.15 -11.44
N VAL A 51 10.29 15.12 -10.69
CA VAL A 51 10.29 15.44 -9.27
C VAL A 51 11.01 14.35 -8.48
N ILE A 52 10.70 13.09 -8.80
CA ILE A 52 11.33 11.93 -8.17
C ILE A 52 12.84 11.95 -8.44
N ALA A 53 13.25 12.14 -9.70
CA ALA A 53 14.66 12.21 -10.08
C ALA A 53 15.42 13.31 -9.33
N THR A 54 14.86 14.53 -9.29
CA THR A 54 15.44 15.66 -8.55
C THR A 54 15.58 15.37 -7.07
N ARG A 55 14.58 14.73 -6.46
CA ARG A 55 14.61 14.38 -5.03
C ARG A 55 15.61 13.27 -4.72
N CYS A 56 15.73 12.26 -5.59
CA CYS A 56 16.77 11.23 -5.46
C CYS A 56 18.16 11.85 -5.50
N GLU A 57 18.42 12.74 -6.46
CA GLU A 57 19.70 13.43 -6.57
C GLU A 57 20.02 14.26 -5.32
N ARG A 58 19.07 15.07 -4.85
CA ARG A 58 19.23 15.89 -3.63
C ARG A 58 19.45 15.06 -2.38
N ALA A 59 18.83 13.89 -2.29
CA ALA A 59 18.97 12.95 -1.17
C ALA A 59 20.21 12.04 -1.29
N GLY A 60 20.99 12.16 -2.39
CA GLY A 60 22.15 11.31 -2.64
C GLY A 60 21.82 9.85 -2.85
N LEU A 61 20.63 9.54 -3.35
CA LEU A 61 20.17 8.17 -3.59
C LEU A 61 20.62 7.71 -4.99
N PRO A 62 21.25 6.53 -5.13
CA PRO A 62 21.79 6.05 -6.42
C PRO A 62 20.73 5.46 -7.34
N ILE A 63 19.45 5.49 -6.94
CA ILE A 63 18.31 4.92 -7.68
C ILE A 63 17.79 5.85 -8.77
N ARG A 64 17.37 5.26 -9.90
CA ARG A 64 16.94 6.01 -11.09
C ARG A 64 15.56 5.56 -11.57
N PRO A 65 14.70 6.51 -11.99
CA PRO A 65 13.43 6.21 -12.65
C PRO A 65 13.61 5.24 -13.83
N ASP A 66 12.62 4.39 -14.05
CA ASP A 66 12.49 3.40 -15.15
C ASP A 66 13.58 2.31 -15.19
N LYS A 67 14.70 2.53 -14.51
CA LYS A 67 15.76 1.52 -14.40
C LYS A 67 15.61 0.66 -13.16
N ASP A 68 15.52 1.30 -12.00
CA ASP A 68 15.55 0.64 -10.70
C ASP A 68 14.13 0.46 -10.13
N PHE A 69 13.18 1.29 -10.54
CA PHE A 69 11.78 1.24 -10.13
C PHE A 69 10.85 1.71 -11.26
N GLU A 70 9.60 1.26 -11.20
CA GLU A 70 8.54 1.68 -12.12
C GLU A 70 7.87 2.95 -11.60
N ILE A 71 7.42 3.83 -12.51
CA ILE A 71 6.66 5.02 -12.14
C ILE A 71 5.26 4.97 -12.73
N ILE A 72 4.26 5.30 -11.90
CA ILE A 72 2.92 5.68 -12.34
C ILE A 72 2.81 7.19 -12.23
N ASN A 73 2.92 7.89 -13.37
CA ASN A 73 2.71 9.33 -13.40
C ASN A 73 1.21 9.65 -13.53
N PRO A 74 0.57 10.26 -12.52
CA PRO A 74 -0.86 10.57 -12.57
C PRO A 74 -1.26 11.46 -13.75
N GLU A 75 -0.32 12.21 -14.31
CA GLU A 75 -0.60 13.17 -15.41
C GLU A 75 -0.57 12.52 -16.79
N SER A 76 0.23 11.45 -17.00
CA SER A 76 0.51 10.92 -18.34
C SER A 76 0.54 9.40 -18.44
N ASP A 77 0.26 8.65 -17.35
CA ASP A 77 0.31 7.19 -17.39
C ASP A 77 -0.73 6.61 -18.36
N HIS A 78 -0.32 5.62 -19.13
CA HIS A 78 -1.17 4.94 -20.12
C HIS A 78 -2.34 4.20 -19.46
N ARG A 79 -2.21 3.76 -18.21
CA ARG A 79 -3.27 3.08 -17.43
C ARG A 79 -4.35 4.02 -16.90
N TYR A 80 -4.18 5.33 -17.01
CA TYR A 80 -5.10 6.32 -16.46
C TYR A 80 -6.55 6.09 -16.85
N ARG A 81 -6.81 5.76 -18.14
CA ARG A 81 -8.16 5.50 -18.63
C ARG A 81 -8.80 4.30 -17.94
N ASP A 82 -8.04 3.25 -17.78
CA ASP A 82 -8.51 2.03 -17.14
C ASP A 82 -8.71 2.23 -15.63
N TYR A 83 -7.83 3.01 -14.99
CA TYR A 83 -7.91 3.30 -13.57
C TYR A 83 -9.16 4.11 -13.20
N TRP A 84 -9.42 5.22 -13.90
CA TRP A 84 -10.64 5.97 -13.61
C TRP A 84 -11.90 5.20 -14.01
N GLY A 85 -11.85 4.38 -15.05
CA GLY A 85 -12.95 3.50 -15.45
C GLY A 85 -13.27 2.48 -14.36
N SER A 86 -12.28 1.76 -13.85
CA SER A 86 -12.44 0.79 -12.75
C SER A 86 -12.94 1.47 -11.47
N TYR A 87 -12.40 2.64 -11.13
CA TYR A 87 -12.86 3.39 -9.97
C TYR A 87 -14.32 3.86 -10.12
N HIS A 88 -14.70 4.34 -11.30
CA HIS A 88 -16.09 4.72 -11.60
C HIS A 88 -17.02 3.51 -11.45
N GLU A 89 -16.69 2.38 -12.05
CA GLU A 89 -17.50 1.15 -11.98
C GLU A 89 -17.75 0.69 -10.53
N LEU A 90 -16.73 0.76 -9.69
CA LEU A 90 -16.84 0.43 -8.26
C LEU A 90 -17.72 1.41 -7.48
N MET A 91 -17.74 2.68 -7.89
CA MET A 91 -18.27 3.77 -7.08
C MET A 91 -19.50 4.48 -7.69
N GLU A 92 -19.95 4.12 -8.90
CA GLU A 92 -21.06 4.78 -9.58
C GLU A 92 -22.35 4.76 -8.75
N ARG A 93 -22.65 3.62 -8.10
CA ARG A 93 -23.82 3.48 -7.23
C ARG A 93 -23.73 4.30 -5.93
N ARG A 94 -22.54 4.83 -5.63
CA ARG A 94 -22.29 5.75 -4.51
C ARG A 94 -22.21 7.21 -4.95
N GLY A 95 -22.61 7.51 -6.19
CA GLY A 95 -22.71 8.86 -6.73
C GLY A 95 -21.43 9.42 -7.35
N VAL A 96 -20.42 8.60 -7.59
CA VAL A 96 -19.21 9.03 -8.28
C VAL A 96 -19.49 9.10 -9.79
N THR A 97 -19.45 10.30 -10.35
CA THR A 97 -19.58 10.52 -11.79
C THR A 97 -18.26 10.23 -12.52
N PRO A 98 -18.27 10.02 -13.85
CA PRO A 98 -17.02 9.85 -14.61
C PRO A 98 -16.03 11.01 -14.42
N ASP A 99 -16.51 12.25 -14.29
CA ASP A 99 -15.63 13.42 -14.08
C ASP A 99 -14.99 13.42 -12.69
N ILE A 100 -15.75 13.04 -11.65
CA ILE A 100 -15.20 12.83 -10.29
C ILE A 100 -14.16 11.71 -10.32
N ALA A 101 -14.45 10.59 -11.00
CA ALA A 101 -13.50 9.48 -11.09
C ALA A 101 -12.19 9.90 -11.78
N ARG A 102 -12.28 10.68 -12.87
CA ARG A 102 -11.12 11.23 -13.57
C ARG A 102 -10.31 12.16 -12.66
N ALA A 103 -10.98 13.05 -11.92
CA ALA A 103 -10.32 13.95 -10.98
C ALA A 103 -9.59 13.19 -9.87
N VAL A 104 -10.25 12.20 -9.26
CA VAL A 104 -9.65 11.37 -8.20
C VAL A 104 -8.40 10.66 -8.71
N MET A 105 -8.44 10.04 -9.89
CA MET A 105 -7.28 9.33 -10.47
C MET A 105 -6.17 10.28 -10.98
N ARG A 106 -6.36 11.58 -10.93
CA ARG A 106 -5.33 12.59 -11.22
C ARG A 106 -4.68 13.15 -9.95
N THR A 107 -5.41 13.19 -8.85
CA THR A 107 -5.00 13.97 -7.68
C THR A 107 -4.80 13.14 -6.42
N ASN A 108 -5.24 11.87 -6.42
CA ASN A 108 -5.25 11.05 -5.22
C ASN A 108 -4.37 9.81 -5.38
N SER A 109 -3.15 9.89 -4.91
CA SER A 109 -2.18 8.80 -5.01
C SER A 109 -2.60 7.53 -4.26
N THR A 110 -3.29 7.66 -3.13
CA THR A 110 -3.82 6.49 -2.38
C THR A 110 -4.88 5.75 -3.19
N ALA A 111 -5.80 6.49 -3.85
CA ALA A 111 -6.81 5.88 -4.71
C ALA A 111 -6.17 5.22 -5.94
N ILE A 112 -5.16 5.84 -6.54
CA ILE A 112 -4.40 5.26 -7.66
C ILE A 112 -3.72 3.95 -7.23
N ALA A 113 -3.03 3.96 -6.08
CA ALA A 113 -2.39 2.76 -5.54
C ALA A 113 -3.40 1.64 -5.26
N ALA A 114 -4.54 1.99 -4.66
CA ALA A 114 -5.59 1.02 -4.36
C ALA A 114 -6.21 0.42 -5.63
N ILE A 115 -6.44 1.21 -6.67
CA ILE A 115 -6.93 0.72 -7.97
C ILE A 115 -5.86 -0.16 -8.65
N ALA A 116 -4.58 0.18 -8.58
CA ALA A 116 -3.51 -0.67 -9.10
C ALA A 116 -3.52 -2.07 -8.43
N VAL A 117 -3.69 -2.12 -7.11
CA VAL A 117 -3.83 -3.40 -6.38
C VAL A 117 -5.13 -4.13 -6.76
N HIS A 118 -6.25 -3.41 -6.84
CA HIS A 118 -7.54 -3.99 -7.23
C HIS A 118 -7.50 -4.66 -8.60
N ARG A 119 -6.82 -4.05 -9.56
CA ARG A 119 -6.66 -4.55 -10.93
C ARG A 119 -5.58 -5.63 -11.07
N GLY A 120 -4.76 -5.82 -10.06
CA GLY A 120 -3.63 -6.75 -10.10
C GLY A 120 -2.37 -6.19 -10.78
N ASP A 121 -2.27 -4.87 -10.96
CA ASP A 121 -1.06 -4.20 -11.44
C ASP A 121 0.01 -4.11 -10.33
N ALA A 122 -0.41 -4.22 -9.07
CA ALA A 122 0.44 -4.39 -7.89
C ALA A 122 -0.16 -5.44 -6.95
N ASP A 123 0.66 -6.05 -6.09
CA ASP A 123 0.23 -7.09 -5.15
C ASP A 123 -0.10 -6.50 -3.77
N SER A 124 0.52 -5.38 -3.43
CA SER A 124 0.27 -4.64 -2.19
C SER A 124 0.61 -3.17 -2.35
N MET A 125 0.12 -2.33 -1.41
CA MET A 125 0.38 -0.91 -1.41
C MET A 125 0.83 -0.40 -0.05
N ILE A 126 1.63 0.66 -0.06
CA ILE A 126 2.04 1.43 1.11
C ILE A 126 1.60 2.88 0.88
N CYS A 127 0.89 3.45 1.85
CA CYS A 127 0.42 4.83 1.81
C CYS A 127 0.37 5.46 3.20
N GLY A 128 0.21 6.79 3.26
CA GLY A 128 -0.02 7.52 4.50
C GLY A 128 1.24 8.12 5.11
N THR A 129 2.25 8.48 4.32
CA THR A 129 3.42 9.23 4.81
C THR A 129 3.06 10.64 5.28
N PHE A 130 1.97 11.19 4.78
CA PHE A 130 1.38 12.46 5.21
C PHE A 130 -0.14 12.42 5.04
N GLY A 131 -0.84 13.38 5.63
CA GLY A 131 -2.30 13.46 5.59
C GLY A 131 -2.98 12.77 6.77
N GLN A 132 -4.30 12.68 6.71
CA GLN A 132 -5.11 12.09 7.78
C GLN A 132 -5.32 10.59 7.53
N TYR A 133 -5.09 9.78 8.55
CA TYR A 133 -5.27 8.33 8.48
C TYR A 133 -6.64 7.90 7.94
N LEU A 134 -7.72 8.48 8.45
CA LEU A 134 -9.09 8.12 8.04
C LEU A 134 -9.38 8.47 6.57
N TRP A 135 -8.71 9.47 6.03
CA TRP A 135 -8.84 9.82 4.62
C TRP A 135 -8.23 8.74 3.72
N HIS A 136 -7.01 8.29 4.02
CA HIS A 136 -6.37 7.19 3.30
C HIS A 136 -7.17 5.89 3.46
N LEU A 137 -7.58 5.58 4.70
CA LEU A 137 -8.37 4.39 5.01
C LEU A 137 -9.71 4.40 4.25
N GLY A 138 -10.31 5.56 4.04
CA GLY A 138 -11.55 5.71 3.26
C GLY A 138 -11.39 5.15 1.85
N TYR A 139 -10.34 5.53 1.12
CA TYR A 139 -10.07 5.01 -0.22
C TYR A 139 -9.70 3.53 -0.24
N VAL A 140 -8.87 3.09 0.71
CA VAL A 140 -8.53 1.67 0.84
C VAL A 140 -9.78 0.82 1.05
N ARG A 141 -10.69 1.24 1.96
CA ARG A 141 -11.95 0.55 2.20
C ARG A 141 -12.87 0.55 0.98
N GLN A 142 -13.02 1.69 0.31
CA GLN A 142 -13.92 1.82 -0.84
C GLN A 142 -13.51 0.93 -2.00
N ILE A 143 -12.21 0.76 -2.22
CA ILE A 143 -11.66 0.11 -3.40
C ILE A 143 -11.30 -1.36 -3.14
N LEU A 144 -10.68 -1.65 -1.99
CA LEU A 144 -10.14 -2.98 -1.69
C LEU A 144 -11.02 -3.82 -0.77
N ALA A 145 -12.06 -3.24 -0.14
CA ALA A 145 -13.00 -4.02 0.64
C ALA A 145 -13.82 -4.92 -0.28
N ARG A 146 -13.78 -6.22 -0.01
CA ARG A 146 -14.64 -7.19 -0.69
C ARG A 146 -15.93 -7.32 0.09
N ASP A 147 -17.05 -7.09 -0.56
CA ASP A 147 -18.37 -7.31 0.04
C ASP A 147 -18.50 -8.77 0.51
N GLY A 148 -18.82 -8.96 1.78
CA GLY A 148 -19.05 -10.27 2.39
C GLY A 148 -17.80 -11.10 2.73
N LEU A 149 -16.59 -10.64 2.44
CA LEU A 149 -15.37 -11.35 2.75
C LEU A 149 -14.53 -10.59 3.79
N SER A 150 -14.46 -11.16 4.97
CA SER A 150 -13.56 -10.84 6.09
C SER A 150 -13.60 -9.41 6.61
N PRO A 151 -13.75 -9.23 7.90
CA PRO A 151 -13.57 -7.94 8.52
C PRO A 151 -12.15 -7.48 8.24
N GLN A 152 -12.06 -6.28 7.79
CA GLN A 152 -10.81 -5.58 7.70
C GLN A 152 -10.37 -5.21 9.11
N GLY A 153 -9.13 -5.41 9.41
CA GLY A 153 -8.55 -5.07 10.70
C GLY A 153 -7.09 -4.66 10.54
N ALA A 154 -6.59 -3.90 11.49
CA ALA A 154 -5.19 -3.59 11.60
C ALA A 154 -4.48 -4.64 12.46
N LEU A 155 -3.25 -4.97 12.11
CA LEU A 155 -2.37 -5.82 12.91
C LEU A 155 -1.04 -5.12 13.09
N SER A 156 -0.69 -4.86 14.35
CA SER A 156 0.61 -4.29 14.72
C SER A 156 1.49 -5.35 15.35
N LEU A 157 2.75 -5.42 14.91
CA LEU A 157 3.77 -6.24 15.53
C LEU A 157 4.68 -5.35 16.35
N MET A 158 4.75 -5.59 17.65
CA MET A 158 5.71 -4.98 18.55
C MET A 158 6.84 -5.99 18.86
N ILE A 159 8.09 -5.56 18.68
CA ILE A 159 9.26 -6.36 18.97
C ILE A 159 9.79 -5.90 20.33
N LEU A 160 9.51 -6.68 21.36
CA LEU A 160 9.92 -6.40 22.75
C LEU A 160 11.15 -7.24 23.12
N GLU A 161 11.77 -6.92 24.25
CA GLU A 161 12.92 -7.68 24.79
C GLU A 161 12.54 -9.14 25.09
N ASP A 162 11.33 -9.34 25.64
CA ASP A 162 10.80 -10.65 26.01
C ASP A 162 10.16 -11.43 24.84
N GLY A 163 10.10 -10.83 23.67
CA GLY A 163 9.53 -11.48 22.48
C GLY A 163 8.55 -10.61 21.68
N PRO A 164 7.96 -11.17 20.63
CA PRO A 164 7.00 -10.45 19.80
C PRO A 164 5.61 -10.37 20.45
N LEU A 165 4.97 -9.22 20.32
CA LEU A 165 3.57 -9.00 20.68
C LEU A 165 2.78 -8.55 19.46
N PHE A 166 1.73 -9.30 19.11
CA PHE A 166 0.78 -8.91 18.07
C PHE A 166 -0.45 -8.27 18.71
N VAL A 167 -0.77 -7.04 18.26
CA VAL A 167 -1.96 -6.31 18.69
C VAL A 167 -2.89 -6.15 17.50
N ALA A 168 -4.07 -6.75 17.59
CA ALA A 168 -5.05 -6.72 16.51
C ALA A 168 -6.06 -5.57 16.69
N ASP A 169 -6.42 -4.96 15.58
CA ASP A 169 -7.44 -3.92 15.43
C ASP A 169 -7.20 -2.64 16.27
N THR A 170 -5.96 -2.21 16.31
CA THR A 170 -5.55 -1.04 17.09
C THR A 170 -6.12 0.29 16.59
N GLN A 171 -6.52 0.41 15.31
CA GLN A 171 -6.85 1.70 14.70
C GLN A 171 -7.98 1.64 13.64
N PHE A 172 -8.54 0.46 13.40
CA PHE A 172 -9.40 0.26 12.24
C PHE A 172 -10.88 0.33 12.58
N ASN A 173 -11.31 -0.30 13.67
CA ASN A 173 -12.70 -0.38 14.09
C ASN A 173 -12.86 0.09 15.55
N PRO A 174 -13.41 1.29 15.78
CA PRO A 174 -13.51 1.83 17.14
C PRO A 174 -14.49 1.07 18.05
N LEU A 175 -15.54 0.46 17.47
CA LEU A 175 -16.56 -0.31 18.19
C LEU A 175 -16.95 -1.54 17.36
N PRO A 176 -16.06 -2.54 17.25
CA PRO A 176 -16.36 -3.72 16.45
C PRO A 176 -17.42 -4.62 17.13
N PRO A 177 -18.40 -5.16 16.38
CA PRO A 177 -19.30 -6.17 16.90
C PRO A 177 -18.55 -7.48 17.19
N PRO A 178 -19.10 -8.38 18.04
CA PRO A 178 -18.44 -9.63 18.45
C PRO A 178 -17.95 -10.49 17.27
N GLU A 179 -18.74 -10.59 16.21
CA GLU A 179 -18.41 -11.36 15.02
C GLU A 179 -17.17 -10.80 14.31
N GLN A 180 -17.03 -9.48 14.27
CA GLN A 180 -15.87 -8.81 13.68
C GLN A 180 -14.63 -9.01 14.55
N ILE A 181 -14.75 -8.96 15.87
CA ILE A 181 -13.66 -9.26 16.80
C ILE A 181 -13.15 -10.70 16.55
N ALA A 182 -14.07 -11.68 16.50
CA ALA A 182 -13.72 -13.07 16.26
C ALA A 182 -12.96 -13.25 14.92
N GLN A 183 -13.46 -12.66 13.85
CA GLN A 183 -12.85 -12.78 12.53
C GLN A 183 -11.50 -12.06 12.47
N THR A 184 -11.37 -10.87 13.05
CA THR A 184 -10.08 -10.14 13.13
C THR A 184 -9.05 -10.96 13.93
N THR A 185 -9.47 -11.58 15.02
CA THR A 185 -8.62 -12.46 15.83
C THR A 185 -8.12 -13.67 15.03
N ILE A 186 -9.00 -14.32 14.27
CA ILE A 186 -8.63 -15.46 13.41
C ILE A 186 -7.65 -14.99 12.32
N GLY A 187 -7.88 -13.81 11.71
CA GLY A 187 -6.99 -13.21 10.74
C GLY A 187 -5.60 -12.92 11.33
N ALA A 188 -5.56 -12.28 12.50
CA ALA A 188 -4.34 -11.98 13.23
C ALA A 188 -3.53 -13.25 13.57
N ALA A 189 -4.21 -14.31 14.07
CA ALA A 189 -3.56 -15.57 14.37
C ALA A 189 -2.91 -16.23 13.15
N ARG A 190 -3.53 -16.13 11.96
CA ARG A 190 -2.94 -16.63 10.72
C ARG A 190 -1.65 -15.87 10.35
N HIS A 191 -1.61 -14.57 10.59
CA HIS A 191 -0.41 -13.76 10.37
C HIS A 191 0.68 -14.07 11.40
N ALA A 192 0.34 -14.15 12.70
CA ALA A 192 1.29 -14.50 13.76
C ALA A 192 2.01 -15.83 13.47
N ARG A 193 1.28 -16.85 13.03
CA ARG A 193 1.86 -18.15 12.63
C ARG A 193 2.92 -18.04 11.54
N ARG A 194 2.82 -17.07 10.63
CA ARG A 194 3.85 -16.86 9.58
C ARG A 194 5.17 -16.34 10.16
N PHE A 195 5.13 -15.76 11.35
CA PHE A 195 6.32 -15.32 12.09
C PHE A 195 6.89 -16.42 13.01
N GLY A 196 6.28 -17.61 13.03
CA GLY A 196 6.72 -18.73 13.86
C GLY A 196 6.25 -18.62 15.32
N VAL A 197 5.15 -17.87 15.55
CA VAL A 197 4.56 -17.66 16.88
C VAL A 197 3.24 -18.41 16.99
#